data_21249316cffdcbb3d9baa21ddee92ce0
#
_entry.id   21249316cffdcbb3d9baa21ddee92ce0
#
_cell.length_a   1.000
_cell.length_b   1.000
_cell.length_c   1.000
_cell.angle_alpha   90.00
_cell.angle_beta   90.00
_cell.angle_gamma   90.00
#
_symmetry.space_group_name_H-M   'P 1'
#
loop_
_entity.id
_entity.type
_entity.pdbx_description
1 polymer ?
#
loop_
_entity_poly.entity_id
_entity_poly.type
_entity_poly.pdbx_seq_one_letter_code
_entity_poly.pdbx_strand_id
1 'polypeptide(L)'
;RSENYRGIYKDMVEVLGHEITLKVYENYKGQQITFPMRLYSDKYVIDYLNKYYDGKNLKQISRKLGYTCNWLQKVINKNGINKRERGEKK
;
A
#
# COMPACT_ATOMS: atom_id res chain seq x y z
N ARG A 1 -5.85 12.15 -26.55
CA ARG A 1 -4.72 11.28 -26.63
C ARG A 1 -3.61 11.69 -25.76
N SER A 2 -2.78 10.74 -25.39
CA SER A 2 -1.72 11.02 -24.42
C SER A 2 -0.74 12.08 -24.93
N GLU A 3 -0.48 12.12 -26.22
CA GLU A 3 0.51 13.09 -26.70
C GLU A 3 0.01 14.54 -26.65
N ASN A 4 -1.22 14.76 -26.33
CA ASN A 4 -1.72 16.10 -26.10
C ASN A 4 -1.36 16.66 -24.72
N TYR A 5 -0.73 15.86 -23.87
CA TYR A 5 -0.48 16.21 -22.49
C TYR A 5 1.00 16.38 -22.21
N ARG A 6 1.31 17.19 -21.20
CA ARG A 6 2.69 17.48 -20.86
C ARG A 6 3.23 16.53 -19.82
N GLY A 7 4.49 16.16 -19.98
CA GLY A 7 5.26 15.50 -18.94
C GLY A 7 4.55 14.34 -18.30
N ILE A 8 4.46 14.40 -16.98
CA ILE A 8 3.88 13.30 -16.21
C ILE A 8 2.41 13.07 -16.58
N TYR A 9 1.71 14.09 -17.03
CA TYR A 9 0.30 13.92 -17.40
C TYR A 9 0.14 13.03 -18.62
N LYS A 10 1.09 13.07 -19.52
CA LYS A 10 1.07 12.15 -20.65
C LYS A 10 1.09 10.71 -20.17
N ASP A 11 1.99 10.41 -19.24
CA ASP A 11 2.07 9.06 -18.69
C ASP A 11 0.81 8.69 -17.93
N MET A 12 0.27 9.64 -17.18
CA MET A 12 -0.95 9.37 -16.43
C MET A 12 -2.12 9.04 -17.33
N VAL A 13 -2.25 9.76 -18.44
CA VAL A 13 -3.34 9.48 -19.35
C VAL A 13 -3.23 8.07 -19.89
N GLU A 14 -2.01 7.63 -20.18
CA GLU A 14 -1.80 6.28 -20.69
C GLU A 14 -2.17 5.21 -19.67
N VAL A 15 -1.90 5.47 -18.39
CA VAL A 15 -2.15 4.50 -17.33
C VAL A 15 -3.55 4.61 -16.77
N LEU A 16 -4.03 5.83 -16.54
CA LEU A 16 -5.26 6.09 -15.80
C LEU A 16 -6.43 6.52 -16.69
N GLY A 17 -6.13 6.95 -17.91
CA GLY A 17 -7.13 7.51 -18.77
C GLY A 17 -7.29 9.00 -18.56
N HIS A 18 -8.01 9.63 -19.50
CA HIS A 18 -8.14 11.07 -19.52
C HIS A 18 -8.90 11.60 -18.31
N GLU A 19 -10.01 10.98 -17.96
CA GLU A 19 -10.89 11.53 -16.94
C GLU A 19 -10.24 11.53 -15.57
N ILE A 20 -9.59 10.43 -15.22
CA ILE A 20 -8.94 10.34 -13.92
C ILE A 20 -7.75 11.28 -13.87
N THR A 21 -6.99 11.36 -14.96
CA THR A 21 -5.87 12.27 -15.00
C THR A 21 -6.31 13.71 -14.80
N LEU A 22 -7.44 14.08 -15.38
CA LEU A 22 -7.96 15.42 -15.20
C LEU A 22 -8.30 15.70 -13.75
N LYS A 23 -8.84 14.73 -13.05
CA LYS A 23 -9.13 14.88 -11.63
C LYS A 23 -7.86 15.05 -10.81
N VAL A 24 -6.82 14.30 -11.15
CA VAL A 24 -5.53 14.49 -10.49
C VAL A 24 -5.02 15.89 -10.72
N TYR A 25 -5.08 16.36 -11.95
CA TYR A 25 -4.63 17.70 -12.28
C TYR A 25 -5.40 18.75 -11.48
N GLU A 26 -6.71 18.66 -11.48
CA GLU A 26 -7.54 19.66 -10.83
C GLU A 26 -7.32 19.72 -9.33
N ASN A 27 -7.04 18.59 -8.72
CA ASN A 27 -6.88 18.53 -7.28
C ASN A 27 -5.45 18.80 -6.81
N TYR A 28 -4.47 18.56 -7.65
CA TYR A 28 -3.07 18.60 -7.20
C TYR A 28 -2.16 19.50 -8.01
N LYS A 29 -2.70 20.24 -8.98
CA LYS A 29 -1.84 21.06 -9.81
C LYS A 29 -1.05 22.06 -8.96
N GLY A 30 0.17 22.30 -9.37
CA GLY A 30 1.03 23.23 -8.68
C GLY A 30 1.70 22.67 -7.45
N GLN A 31 1.39 21.43 -7.08
CA GLN A 31 1.99 20.80 -5.90
C GLN A 31 3.09 19.85 -6.32
N GLN A 32 4.09 19.75 -5.48
CA GLN A 32 5.15 18.80 -5.66
C GLN A 32 4.85 17.62 -4.75
N ILE A 33 4.61 16.46 -5.34
CA ILE A 33 4.17 15.29 -4.59
C ILE A 33 5.17 14.17 -4.79
N THR A 34 5.60 13.60 -3.69
CA THR A 34 6.42 12.39 -3.72
C THR A 34 5.53 11.22 -3.34
N PHE A 35 5.50 10.20 -4.18
CA PHE A 35 4.69 9.01 -3.90
C PHE A 35 5.51 8.00 -3.13
N PRO A 36 5.15 7.73 -1.87
CA PRO A 36 5.89 6.73 -1.09
C PRO A 36 5.73 5.35 -1.71
N MET A 37 6.68 4.50 -1.40
CA MET A 37 6.60 3.12 -1.85
C MET A 37 5.48 2.35 -1.18
N ARG A 38 5.13 2.72 0.04
CA ARG A 38 4.08 2.03 0.78
C ARG A 38 2.77 2.75 0.65
N LEU A 39 1.77 2.03 0.20
CA LEU A 39 0.47 2.61 -0.07
C LEU A 39 -0.38 2.78 1.18
N TYR A 40 -0.27 1.85 2.12
CA TYR A 40 -1.19 1.81 3.24
C TYR A 40 -0.58 2.44 4.49
N SER A 41 -1.44 2.99 5.33
CA SER A 41 -1.00 3.55 6.61
C SER A 41 -0.57 2.41 7.53
N ASP A 42 0.27 2.77 8.52
CA ASP A 42 0.69 1.80 9.51
C ASP A 42 -0.51 1.22 10.26
N LYS A 43 -1.48 2.07 10.57
CA LYS A 43 -2.67 1.61 11.26
C LYS A 43 -3.39 0.54 10.45
N TYR A 44 -3.55 0.75 9.17
CA TYR A 44 -4.23 -0.24 8.33
C TYR A 44 -3.46 -1.55 8.32
N VAL A 45 -2.14 -1.47 8.20
CA VAL A 45 -1.32 -2.69 8.16
C VAL A 45 -1.46 -3.45 9.47
N ILE A 46 -1.40 -2.73 10.60
CA ILE A 46 -1.55 -3.37 11.90
C ILE A 46 -2.92 -4.04 12.02
N ASP A 47 -3.96 -3.32 11.63
CA ASP A 47 -5.30 -3.88 11.68
C ASP A 47 -5.44 -5.10 10.80
N TYR A 48 -4.84 -5.05 9.60
CA TYR A 48 -4.89 -6.16 8.69
C TYR A 48 -4.19 -7.39 9.28
N LEU A 49 -3.02 -7.17 9.86
CA LEU A 49 -2.28 -8.27 10.46
C LEU A 49 -3.02 -8.86 11.66
N ASN A 50 -3.61 -8.00 12.47
CA ASN A 50 -4.41 -8.51 13.60
C ASN A 50 -5.57 -9.37 13.14
N LYS A 51 -6.14 -9.02 12.01
CA LYS A 51 -7.31 -9.73 11.52
C LYS A 51 -6.96 -10.99 10.75
N TYR A 52 -5.90 -10.96 9.96
CA TYR A 52 -5.65 -12.03 9.00
C TYR A 52 -4.38 -12.84 9.23
N TYR A 53 -3.42 -12.31 9.96
CA TYR A 53 -2.16 -13.03 10.16
C TYR A 53 -2.37 -14.22 11.09
N ASP A 54 -1.99 -15.41 10.61
CA ASP A 54 -2.18 -16.63 11.40
C ASP A 54 -0.87 -17.28 11.83
N GLY A 55 0.25 -16.59 11.61
CA GLY A 55 1.56 -17.13 11.97
C GLY A 55 2.25 -17.85 10.83
N LYS A 56 1.52 -18.17 9.78
CA LYS A 56 2.08 -18.95 8.67
C LYS A 56 1.89 -18.32 7.32
N ASN A 57 1.07 -17.28 7.22
CA ASN A 57 0.68 -16.72 5.94
C ASN A 57 1.36 -15.41 5.63
N LEU A 58 2.54 -15.16 6.19
CA LEU A 58 3.19 -13.87 6.02
C LEU A 58 3.53 -13.60 4.56
N LYS A 59 3.96 -14.61 3.82
CA LYS A 59 4.26 -14.42 2.40
C LYS A 59 3.05 -13.98 1.61
N GLN A 60 1.90 -14.56 1.91
CA GLN A 60 0.68 -14.18 1.23
C GLN A 60 0.31 -12.74 1.53
N ILE A 61 0.43 -12.35 2.78
CA ILE A 61 0.13 -10.97 3.17
C ILE A 61 1.12 -10.02 2.53
N SER A 62 2.39 -10.41 2.49
CA SER A 62 3.41 -9.60 1.83
C SER A 62 3.03 -9.31 0.40
N ARG A 63 2.62 -10.32 -0.33
CA ARG A 63 2.21 -10.13 -1.72
C ARG A 63 0.98 -9.27 -1.85
N LYS A 64 0.03 -9.48 -0.96
CA LYS A 64 -1.21 -8.74 -1.03
C LYS A 64 -1.01 -7.26 -0.75
N LEU A 65 -0.24 -6.93 0.25
CA LEU A 65 -0.05 -5.54 0.66
C LEU A 65 1.09 -4.85 -0.06
N GLY A 66 1.98 -5.63 -0.68
CA GLY A 66 3.11 -5.05 -1.38
C GLY A 66 4.27 -4.66 -0.49
N TYR A 67 4.40 -5.29 0.67
CA TYR A 67 5.48 -5.02 1.60
C TYR A 67 6.36 -6.23 1.77
N THR A 68 7.60 -6.03 2.22
CA THR A 68 8.48 -7.16 2.44
C THR A 68 8.08 -7.91 3.70
N CYS A 69 8.38 -9.21 3.70
CA CYS A 69 8.15 -10.02 4.89
C CYS A 69 8.94 -9.49 6.08
N ASN A 70 10.18 -9.04 5.83
CA ASN A 70 11.00 -8.49 6.92
C ASN A 70 10.33 -7.30 7.58
N TRP A 71 9.81 -6.38 6.79
CA TRP A 71 9.16 -5.21 7.37
C TRP A 71 7.90 -5.60 8.12
N LEU A 72 7.13 -6.52 7.55
CA LEU A 72 5.90 -6.97 8.21
C LEU A 72 6.23 -7.67 9.52
N GLN A 73 7.31 -8.47 9.53
CA GLN A 73 7.71 -9.13 10.77
C GLN A 73 8.07 -8.12 11.85
N LYS A 74 8.72 -7.03 11.45
CA LYS A 74 9.03 -5.98 12.42
C LYS A 74 7.76 -5.36 12.98
N VAL A 75 6.78 -5.14 12.14
CA VAL A 75 5.51 -4.60 12.60
C VAL A 75 4.83 -5.57 13.57
N ILE A 76 4.85 -6.85 13.23
CA ILE A 76 4.28 -7.88 14.09
C ILE A 76 4.95 -7.87 15.46
N ASN A 77 6.26 -7.87 15.46
CA ASN A 77 7.01 -7.90 16.72
C ASN A 77 6.79 -6.65 17.54
N LYS A 78 6.82 -5.50 16.88
CA LYS A 78 6.68 -4.24 17.59
C LYS A 78 5.32 -4.08 18.23
N ASN A 79 4.28 -4.62 17.60
CA ASN A 79 2.92 -4.41 18.04
C ASN A 79 2.31 -5.63 18.75
N GLY A 80 3.12 -6.64 18.99
CA GLY A 80 2.64 -7.80 19.72
C GLY A 80 1.61 -8.62 18.97
N ILE A 81 1.68 -8.61 17.65
CA ILE A 81 0.73 -9.36 16.83
C ILE A 81 1.25 -10.78 16.72
N ASN A 82 0.58 -11.71 17.38
CA ASN A 82 1.09 -13.07 17.41
C ASN A 82 -0.06 -14.06 17.52
N LYS A 83 -0.84 -14.09 16.47
CA LYS A 83 -2.06 -14.88 16.51
C LYS A 83 -1.84 -16.36 16.66
N ARG A 84 -0.81 -16.85 16.01
CA ARG A 84 -0.54 -18.28 16.10
C ARG A 84 -0.23 -18.68 17.52
N GLU A 85 0.60 -17.90 18.19
CA GLU A 85 0.93 -18.22 19.56
C GLU A 85 -0.27 -18.11 20.46
N ARG A 86 -1.07 -17.07 20.23
CA ARG A 86 -2.26 -16.95 21.03
C ARG A 86 -3.19 -18.12 20.84
N GLY A 87 -3.32 -18.56 19.61
CA GLY A 87 -4.16 -19.69 19.35
C GLY A 87 -3.63 -20.96 19.95
N GLU A 88 -2.34 -21.11 19.94
CA GLU A 88 -1.74 -22.30 20.48
C GLU A 88 -1.83 -22.38 21.99
N LYS A 89 -1.85 -21.24 22.58
CA LYS A 89 -1.86 -21.24 24.03
C LYS A 89 -3.17 -21.63 24.60
N LYS A 90 -4.05 -21.72 23.80
CA LYS A 90 -5.29 -22.03 24.29
C LYS A 90 -5.61 -23.26 24.45
#